data_5414d3ae4ad69c84e251929c0ca8efe0
#
_entry.id   5414d3ae4ad69c84e251929c0ca8efe0
#
_cell.length_a   1.000
_cell.length_b   1.000
_cell.length_c   1.000
_cell.angle_alpha   90.00
_cell.angle_beta   90.00
_cell.angle_gamma   90.00
#
_symmetry.space_group_name_H-M   'P 1'
#
loop_
_entity.id
_entity.type
_entity.pdbx_description
1 polymer ?
#
loop_
_entity_poly.entity_id
_entity_poly.type
_entity_poly.pdbx_seq_one_letter_code
_entity_poly.pdbx_strand_id
1 'polypeptide(L)'
;DTRTITYAQLTDDVARFANALKSVGVKRGDRVAIYMPMIPELPMAMLACTRIGAAHSVIFGGFSPDSISDRVNDADAVCVITADAGYRRGAPSALKVNVDAALESCSTVTSVVVVNRCDTEVTMVEGRDHWYHDLVAEASADCPPEHMESEDLLYLLYTSGTTAKP
;
A
#
# COMPACT_ATOMS: atom_id res chain seq x y z
N ASP A 1 6.04 -22.35 1.93
CA ASP A 1 6.21 -22.25 3.39
C ASP A 1 4.92 -21.70 4.01
N THR A 2 4.56 -22.21 5.19
CA THR A 2 3.38 -21.76 5.94
C THR A 2 3.85 -20.91 7.11
N ARG A 3 3.29 -19.70 7.27
CA ARG A 3 3.50 -18.81 8.41
C ARG A 3 2.17 -18.68 9.17
N THR A 4 2.20 -18.90 10.47
CA THR A 4 1.05 -18.65 11.35
C THR A 4 1.25 -17.31 12.04
N ILE A 5 0.27 -16.41 11.97
CA ILE A 5 0.26 -15.12 12.63
C ILE A 5 -0.92 -15.11 13.61
N THR A 6 -0.64 -14.93 14.89
CA THR A 6 -1.69 -14.79 15.90
C THR A 6 -2.34 -13.41 15.82
N TYR A 7 -3.54 -13.24 16.37
CA TYR A 7 -4.19 -11.92 16.42
C TYR A 7 -3.38 -10.88 17.21
N ALA A 8 -2.66 -11.29 18.26
CA ALA A 8 -1.78 -10.39 19.00
C ALA A 8 -0.64 -9.88 18.10
N GLN A 9 0.04 -10.79 17.39
CA GLN A 9 1.09 -10.40 16.42
C GLN A 9 0.54 -9.51 15.31
N LEU A 10 -0.63 -9.86 14.74
CA LEU A 10 -1.28 -9.03 13.73
C LEU A 10 -1.58 -7.62 14.24
N THR A 11 -2.05 -7.49 15.49
CA THR A 11 -2.34 -6.19 16.09
C THR A 11 -1.08 -5.35 16.22
N ASP A 12 0.03 -5.93 16.65
CA ASP A 12 1.32 -5.24 16.79
C ASP A 12 1.88 -4.85 15.41
N ASP A 13 1.86 -5.77 14.43
CA ASP A 13 2.34 -5.54 13.07
C ASP A 13 1.53 -4.41 12.39
N VAL A 14 0.20 -4.42 12.54
CA VAL A 14 -0.69 -3.37 12.02
C VAL A 14 -0.43 -2.03 12.70
N ALA A 15 -0.21 -2.00 14.02
CA ALA A 15 0.07 -0.75 14.74
C ALA A 15 1.42 -0.14 14.33
N ARG A 16 2.46 -0.97 14.16
CA ARG A 16 3.76 -0.53 13.62
C ARG A 16 3.62 -0.01 12.20
N PHE A 17 2.91 -0.72 11.34
CA PHE A 17 2.70 -0.27 9.95
C PHE A 17 1.87 1.03 9.90
N ALA A 18 0.87 1.19 10.76
CA ALA A 18 0.10 2.42 10.88
C ALA A 18 1.00 3.62 11.27
N ASN A 19 1.89 3.44 12.26
CA ASN A 19 2.87 4.46 12.62
C ASN A 19 3.91 4.71 11.51
N ALA A 20 4.34 3.67 10.79
CA ALA A 20 5.20 3.80 9.62
C ALA A 20 4.53 4.64 8.51
N LEU A 21 3.24 4.45 8.24
CA LEU A 21 2.50 5.29 7.29
C LEU A 21 2.41 6.75 7.74
N LYS A 22 2.20 6.98 9.04
CA LYS A 22 2.24 8.36 9.60
C LYS A 22 3.62 9.00 9.42
N SER A 23 4.71 8.26 9.62
CA SER A 23 6.07 8.80 9.49
C SER A 23 6.42 9.25 8.07
N VAL A 24 5.80 8.64 7.04
CA VAL A 24 5.94 9.05 5.65
C VAL A 24 4.87 10.03 5.19
N GLY A 25 4.10 10.61 6.13
CA GLY A 25 3.20 11.74 5.91
C GLY A 25 1.75 11.41 5.69
N VAL A 26 1.33 10.13 5.74
CA VAL A 26 -0.09 9.75 5.60
C VAL A 26 -0.89 10.17 6.82
N LYS A 27 -2.05 10.79 6.60
CA LYS A 27 -2.93 11.36 7.62
C LYS A 27 -4.37 10.85 7.48
N ARG A 28 -5.19 11.07 8.50
CA ARG A 28 -6.65 10.87 8.44
C ARG A 28 -7.24 11.59 7.22
N GLY A 29 -8.08 10.88 6.47
CA GLY A 29 -8.75 11.37 5.28
C GLY A 29 -7.93 11.26 3.98
N ASP A 30 -6.65 10.91 4.06
CA ASP A 30 -5.83 10.61 2.89
C ASP A 30 -6.25 9.30 2.22
N ARG A 31 -5.88 9.13 0.95
CA ARG A 31 -6.07 7.88 0.21
C ARG A 31 -4.71 7.25 -0.08
N VAL A 32 -4.67 5.93 0.11
CA VAL A 32 -3.48 5.09 -0.07
C VAL A 32 -3.79 4.02 -1.11
N ALA A 33 -3.05 3.99 -2.20
CA ALA A 33 -3.14 2.91 -3.18
C ALA A 33 -2.27 1.72 -2.75
N ILE A 34 -2.80 0.50 -2.86
CA ILE A 34 -2.08 -0.72 -2.48
C ILE A 34 -1.98 -1.61 -3.72
N TYR A 35 -0.80 -1.69 -4.32
CA TYR A 35 -0.49 -2.52 -5.47
C TYR A 35 0.51 -3.61 -5.07
N MET A 36 -0.02 -4.72 -4.57
CA MET A 36 0.77 -5.78 -3.94
C MET A 36 0.36 -7.19 -4.40
N PRO A 37 1.25 -8.18 -4.27
CA PRO A 37 0.86 -9.58 -4.38
C PRO A 37 0.08 -10.01 -3.14
N MET A 38 -0.52 -11.21 -3.18
CA MET A 38 -1.26 -11.78 -2.05
C MET A 38 -0.29 -12.32 -0.98
N ILE A 39 0.23 -11.40 -0.19
CA ILE A 39 1.17 -11.65 0.93
C ILE A 39 0.57 -11.10 2.23
N PRO A 40 1.06 -11.52 3.42
CA PRO A 40 0.51 -11.07 4.72
C PRO A 40 0.53 -9.54 4.90
N GLU A 41 1.49 -8.87 4.31
CA GLU A 41 1.63 -7.41 4.37
C GLU A 41 0.46 -6.67 3.67
N LEU A 42 -0.24 -7.31 2.71
CA LEU A 42 -1.40 -6.71 2.05
C LEU A 42 -2.57 -6.44 3.04
N PRO A 43 -3.13 -7.44 3.75
CA PRO A 43 -4.16 -7.16 4.75
C PRO A 43 -3.64 -6.31 5.92
N MET A 44 -2.36 -6.40 6.28
CA MET A 44 -1.77 -5.50 7.28
C MET A 44 -1.80 -4.03 6.81
N ALA A 45 -1.48 -3.76 5.54
CA ALA A 45 -1.56 -2.43 4.94
C ALA A 45 -3.00 -1.88 4.97
N MET A 46 -3.99 -2.70 4.58
CA MET A 46 -5.41 -2.32 4.63
C MET A 46 -5.83 -1.93 6.06
N LEU A 47 -5.50 -2.78 7.04
CA LEU A 47 -5.83 -2.54 8.44
C LEU A 47 -5.05 -1.35 9.02
N ALA A 48 -3.80 -1.13 8.62
CA ALA A 48 -3.00 0.01 9.04
C ALA A 48 -3.60 1.33 8.54
N CYS A 49 -4.02 1.40 7.27
CA CYS A 49 -4.75 2.56 6.73
C CYS A 49 -6.03 2.82 7.53
N THR A 50 -6.85 1.80 7.74
CA THR A 50 -8.08 1.90 8.52
C THR A 50 -7.82 2.42 9.93
N ARG A 51 -6.74 1.94 10.59
CA ARG A 51 -6.37 2.31 11.95
C ARG A 51 -6.07 3.80 12.12
N ILE A 52 -5.55 4.45 11.06
CA ILE A 52 -5.22 5.89 11.07
C ILE A 52 -6.27 6.77 10.38
N GLY A 53 -7.40 6.18 9.98
CA GLY A 53 -8.47 6.90 9.29
C GLY A 53 -8.12 7.32 7.86
N ALA A 54 -7.18 6.62 7.21
CA ALA A 54 -6.88 6.78 5.79
C ALA A 54 -7.67 5.75 4.96
N ALA A 55 -8.29 6.20 3.88
CA ALA A 55 -8.98 5.28 2.98
C ALA A 55 -7.97 4.54 2.09
N HIS A 56 -8.18 3.24 1.87
CA HIS A 56 -7.30 2.47 1.00
C HIS A 56 -7.99 2.04 -0.28
N SER A 57 -7.20 1.90 -1.36
CA SER A 57 -7.63 1.36 -2.64
C SER A 57 -6.71 0.22 -3.06
N VAL A 58 -7.23 -1.01 -3.08
CA VAL A 58 -6.45 -2.18 -3.48
C VAL A 58 -6.50 -2.34 -4.99
N ILE A 59 -5.33 -2.36 -5.61
CA ILE A 59 -5.13 -2.53 -7.05
C ILE A 59 -4.57 -3.93 -7.31
N PHE A 60 -5.18 -4.66 -8.23
CA PHE A 60 -4.74 -6.00 -8.55
C PHE A 60 -3.31 -6.02 -9.12
N GLY A 61 -2.41 -6.82 -8.54
CA GLY A 61 -0.98 -6.90 -8.87
C GLY A 61 -0.64 -7.38 -10.30
N GLY A 62 -1.64 -7.56 -11.14
CA GLY A 62 -1.48 -7.90 -12.56
C GLY A 62 -1.87 -6.77 -13.52
N PHE A 63 -2.24 -5.59 -13.00
CA PHE A 63 -2.61 -4.44 -13.83
C PHE A 63 -1.38 -3.73 -14.41
N SER A 64 -1.60 -3.08 -15.56
CA SER A 64 -0.58 -2.28 -16.26
C SER A 64 -0.32 -0.95 -15.52
N PRO A 65 0.82 -0.28 -15.81
CA PRO A 65 1.10 1.06 -15.30
C PRO A 65 -0.05 2.06 -15.54
N ASP A 66 -0.66 2.07 -16.73
CA ASP A 66 -1.80 2.96 -17.04
C ASP A 66 -2.99 2.69 -16.13
N SER A 67 -3.29 1.42 -15.85
CA SER A 67 -4.37 1.06 -14.93
C SER A 67 -4.08 1.43 -13.48
N ILE A 68 -2.80 1.48 -13.09
CA ILE A 68 -2.36 1.93 -11.76
C ILE A 68 -2.53 3.45 -11.71
N SER A 69 -1.99 4.19 -12.69
CA SER A 69 -2.06 5.64 -12.71
C SER A 69 -3.50 6.17 -12.76
N ASP A 70 -4.37 5.55 -13.55
CA ASP A 70 -5.79 5.90 -13.60
C ASP A 70 -6.43 5.86 -12.19
N ARG A 71 -6.17 4.79 -11.40
CA ARG A 71 -6.72 4.63 -10.05
C ARG A 71 -6.06 5.52 -9.00
N VAL A 72 -4.77 5.72 -9.11
CA VAL A 72 -4.02 6.62 -8.22
C VAL A 72 -4.51 8.05 -8.38
N ASN A 73 -4.68 8.50 -9.62
CA ASN A 73 -5.18 9.85 -9.94
C ASN A 73 -6.67 10.02 -9.59
N ASP A 74 -7.52 9.03 -9.91
CA ASP A 74 -8.95 9.10 -9.57
C ASP A 74 -9.18 9.15 -8.04
N ALA A 75 -8.36 8.44 -7.28
CA ALA A 75 -8.39 8.45 -5.82
C ALA A 75 -7.71 9.67 -5.20
N ASP A 76 -6.95 10.48 -5.94
CA ASP A 76 -5.98 11.45 -5.40
C ASP A 76 -5.09 10.82 -4.32
N ALA A 77 -4.57 9.63 -4.57
CA ALA A 77 -3.76 8.92 -3.59
C ALA A 77 -2.46 9.66 -3.31
N VAL A 78 -2.11 9.76 -2.02
CA VAL A 78 -0.86 10.44 -1.57
C VAL A 78 0.29 9.48 -1.33
N CYS A 79 -0.04 8.20 -1.13
CA CYS A 79 0.93 7.14 -0.88
C CYS A 79 0.58 5.90 -1.71
N VAL A 80 1.62 5.20 -2.18
CA VAL A 80 1.48 3.88 -2.81
C VAL A 80 2.25 2.86 -1.97
N ILE A 81 1.59 1.74 -1.63
CA ILE A 81 2.25 0.59 -1.01
C ILE A 81 2.39 -0.49 -2.07
N THR A 82 3.61 -1.00 -2.25
CA THR A 82 3.92 -2.03 -3.24
C THR A 82 4.94 -3.03 -2.72
N ALA A 83 5.39 -3.95 -3.57
CA ALA A 83 6.53 -4.83 -3.32
C ALA A 83 7.55 -4.68 -4.46
N ASP A 84 8.78 -5.11 -4.22
CA ASP A 84 9.81 -5.23 -5.26
C ASP A 84 9.28 -6.03 -6.45
N ALA A 85 8.80 -7.24 -6.16
CA ALA A 85 8.17 -8.15 -7.10
C ALA A 85 7.19 -9.09 -6.38
N GLY A 86 6.43 -9.86 -7.15
CA GLY A 86 5.59 -10.96 -6.65
C GLY A 86 5.76 -12.20 -7.50
N TYR A 87 5.61 -13.38 -6.90
CA TYR A 87 5.66 -14.62 -7.67
C TYR A 87 4.36 -14.83 -8.44
N ARG A 88 4.48 -14.98 -9.75
CA ARG A 88 3.36 -15.28 -10.65
C ARG A 88 3.79 -16.36 -11.65
N ARG A 89 3.03 -17.46 -11.73
CA ARG A 89 3.33 -18.59 -12.63
C ARG A 89 4.76 -19.15 -12.45
N GLY A 90 5.25 -19.14 -11.20
CA GLY A 90 6.58 -19.69 -10.87
C GLY A 90 7.76 -18.76 -11.11
N ALA A 91 7.53 -17.52 -11.54
CA ALA A 91 8.59 -16.52 -11.76
C ALA A 91 8.27 -15.19 -11.03
N PRO A 92 9.29 -14.40 -10.64
CA PRO A 92 9.08 -13.04 -10.17
C PRO A 92 8.44 -12.18 -11.27
N SER A 93 7.42 -11.40 -10.86
CA SER A 93 6.77 -10.39 -11.70
C SER A 93 7.01 -9.04 -11.08
N ALA A 94 7.68 -8.14 -11.79
CA ALA A 94 8.07 -6.83 -11.29
C ALA A 94 6.82 -6.00 -10.92
N LEU A 95 6.78 -5.47 -9.71
CA LEU A 95 5.70 -4.60 -9.25
C LEU A 95 6.17 -3.16 -9.10
N LYS A 96 7.29 -2.94 -8.41
CA LYS A 96 7.86 -1.59 -8.22
C LYS A 96 8.12 -0.87 -9.54
N VAL A 97 8.62 -1.56 -10.55
CA VAL A 97 8.86 -1.00 -11.89
C VAL A 97 7.55 -0.49 -12.53
N ASN A 98 6.45 -1.24 -12.36
CA ASN A 98 5.15 -0.81 -12.86
C ASN A 98 4.61 0.41 -12.10
N VAL A 99 4.86 0.47 -10.78
CA VAL A 99 4.52 1.64 -9.97
C VAL A 99 5.33 2.86 -10.42
N ASP A 100 6.63 2.72 -10.62
CA ASP A 100 7.47 3.84 -11.08
C ASP A 100 6.99 4.40 -12.41
N ALA A 101 6.70 3.53 -13.39
CA ALA A 101 6.15 3.96 -14.66
C ALA A 101 4.78 4.64 -14.53
N ALA A 102 3.90 4.14 -13.64
CA ALA A 102 2.61 4.77 -13.37
C ALA A 102 2.76 6.16 -12.75
N LEU A 103 3.71 6.32 -11.83
CA LEU A 103 3.90 7.57 -11.09
C LEU A 103 4.50 8.70 -11.93
N GLU A 104 5.01 8.44 -13.13
CA GLU A 104 5.41 9.50 -14.08
C GLU A 104 4.23 10.44 -14.43
N SER A 105 3.00 9.95 -14.33
CA SER A 105 1.76 10.70 -14.60
C SER A 105 0.92 11.01 -13.35
N CYS A 106 1.47 10.79 -12.14
CA CYS A 106 0.76 10.99 -10.87
C CYS A 106 1.46 12.08 -10.05
N SER A 107 0.78 13.20 -9.82
CA SER A 107 1.35 14.36 -9.11
C SER A 107 1.04 14.40 -7.60
N THR A 108 0.10 13.59 -7.12
CA THR A 108 -0.35 13.59 -5.73
C THR A 108 0.49 12.69 -4.80
N VAL A 109 1.17 11.70 -5.36
CA VAL A 109 1.94 10.72 -4.58
C VAL A 109 3.23 11.32 -4.08
N THR A 110 3.36 11.41 -2.77
CA THR A 110 4.54 11.93 -2.08
C THR A 110 5.42 10.84 -1.48
N SER A 111 4.87 9.63 -1.29
CA SER A 111 5.61 8.52 -0.70
C SER A 111 5.24 7.17 -1.31
N VAL A 112 6.23 6.28 -1.38
CA VAL A 112 6.06 4.89 -1.82
C VAL A 112 6.69 3.97 -0.78
N VAL A 113 5.91 3.03 -0.25
CA VAL A 113 6.39 2.02 0.70
C VAL A 113 6.58 0.70 -0.04
N VAL A 114 7.78 0.14 0.00
CA VAL A 114 8.18 -1.04 -0.77
C VAL A 114 8.49 -2.21 0.15
N VAL A 115 7.77 -3.31 -0.02
CA VAL A 115 8.05 -4.58 0.66
C VAL A 115 9.08 -5.35 -0.15
N ASN A 116 10.20 -5.73 0.47
CA ASN A 116 11.16 -6.65 -0.13
C ASN A 116 10.63 -8.10 -0.02
N ARG A 117 10.07 -8.61 -1.11
CA ARG A 117 9.45 -9.94 -1.15
C ARG A 117 10.26 -10.98 -1.91
N CYS A 118 10.93 -10.58 -2.97
CA CYS A 118 11.60 -11.48 -3.90
C CYS A 118 13.10 -11.23 -4.00
N ASP A 119 13.63 -10.29 -3.21
CA ASP A 119 15.02 -9.80 -3.28
C ASP A 119 15.39 -9.32 -4.70
N THR A 120 14.42 -8.75 -5.41
CA THR A 120 14.63 -8.20 -6.74
C THR A 120 15.22 -6.79 -6.63
N GLU A 121 16.29 -6.54 -7.37
CA GLU A 121 16.87 -5.20 -7.43
C GLU A 121 15.85 -4.22 -8.03
N VAL A 122 15.59 -3.12 -7.31
CA VAL A 122 14.67 -2.06 -7.73
C VAL A 122 15.30 -0.69 -7.47
N THR A 123 14.91 0.27 -8.29
CA THR A 123 15.30 1.68 -8.08
C THR A 123 14.50 2.24 -6.91
N MET A 124 15.19 2.85 -5.94
CA MET A 124 14.60 3.59 -4.83
C MET A 124 14.86 5.07 -5.03
N VAL A 125 13.81 5.87 -5.20
CA VAL A 125 13.90 7.33 -5.36
C VAL A 125 14.03 7.97 -3.98
N GLU A 126 15.15 8.64 -3.74
CA GLU A 126 15.44 9.31 -2.47
C GLU A 126 14.36 10.34 -2.12
N GLY A 127 13.92 10.34 -0.86
CA GLY A 127 12.89 11.24 -0.34
C GLY A 127 11.46 10.83 -0.67
N ARG A 128 11.24 9.88 -1.61
CA ARG A 128 9.91 9.35 -1.96
C ARG A 128 9.74 7.90 -1.54
N ASP A 129 10.75 7.05 -1.78
CA ASP A 129 10.64 5.61 -1.64
C ASP A 129 11.26 5.14 -0.33
N HIS A 130 10.55 4.28 0.38
CA HIS A 130 10.93 3.78 1.69
C HIS A 130 10.78 2.26 1.74
N TRP A 131 11.78 1.57 2.31
CA TRP A 131 11.65 0.15 2.59
C TRP A 131 10.68 -0.08 3.75
N TYR A 132 9.69 -0.93 3.54
CA TYR A 132 8.73 -1.34 4.57
C TYR A 132 9.42 -1.84 5.85
N HIS A 133 10.45 -2.68 5.69
CA HIS A 133 11.13 -3.32 6.80
C HIS A 133 11.83 -2.31 7.71
N ASP A 134 12.44 -1.28 7.13
CA ASP A 134 13.13 -0.23 7.88
C ASP A 134 12.10 0.62 8.65
N LEU A 135 11.03 1.04 7.98
CA LEU A 135 9.98 1.84 8.60
C LEU A 135 9.32 1.12 9.80
N VAL A 136 8.98 -0.17 9.64
CA VAL A 136 8.31 -0.91 10.73
C VAL A 136 9.25 -1.29 11.86
N ALA A 137 10.55 -1.46 11.59
CA ALA A 137 11.55 -1.72 12.61
C ALA A 137 11.71 -0.55 13.58
N GLU A 138 11.59 0.68 13.09
CA GLU A 138 11.70 1.91 13.88
C GLU A 138 10.35 2.32 14.52
N ALA A 139 9.23 1.80 14.02
CA ALA A 139 7.90 2.20 14.43
C ALA A 139 7.48 1.59 15.78
N SER A 140 6.80 2.38 16.61
CA SER A 140 6.15 1.89 17.84
C SER A 140 4.97 0.99 17.52
N ALA A 141 4.73 -0.03 18.36
CA ALA A 141 3.48 -0.80 18.36
C ALA A 141 2.33 -0.08 19.11
N ASP A 142 2.60 1.07 19.75
CA ASP A 142 1.57 1.91 20.35
C ASP A 142 1.03 2.88 19.28
N CYS A 143 -0.12 2.54 18.73
CA CYS A 143 -0.86 3.35 17.76
C CYS A 143 -2.35 3.19 18.04
N PRO A 144 -2.95 4.01 18.91
CA PRO A 144 -4.39 3.99 19.14
C PRO A 144 -5.16 4.16 17.82
N PRO A 145 -6.28 3.44 17.62
CA PRO A 145 -7.09 3.62 16.42
C PRO A 145 -7.71 5.02 16.40
N GLU A 146 -7.76 5.62 15.21
CA GLU A 146 -8.42 6.89 14.98
C GLU A 146 -9.94 6.73 15.18
N HIS A 147 -10.57 7.71 15.81
CA HIS A 147 -12.01 7.72 15.95
C HIS A 147 -12.67 8.17 14.65
N MET A 148 -13.50 7.30 14.07
CA MET A 148 -14.17 7.52 12.78
C MET A 148 -15.68 7.47 12.94
N GLU A 149 -16.37 8.28 12.15
CA GLU A 149 -17.83 8.20 12.02
C GLU A 149 -18.21 7.10 11.03
N SER A 150 -19.45 6.58 11.15
CA SER A 150 -19.93 5.50 10.28
C SER A 150 -20.03 5.89 8.78
N GLU A 151 -20.08 7.18 8.49
CA GLU A 151 -20.16 7.74 7.14
C GLU A 151 -18.79 8.14 6.58
N ASP A 152 -17.72 8.03 7.36
CA ASP A 152 -16.37 8.30 6.88
C ASP A 152 -15.93 7.28 5.84
N LEU A 153 -15.19 7.73 4.83
CA LEU A 153 -14.69 6.87 3.76
C LEU A 153 -13.72 5.82 4.31
N LEU A 154 -14.04 4.53 4.12
CA LEU A 154 -13.21 3.43 4.58
C LEU A 154 -12.26 2.91 3.49
N TYR A 155 -12.78 2.69 2.29
CA TYR A 155 -11.99 2.22 1.14
C TYR A 155 -12.65 2.57 -0.19
N LEU A 156 -11.86 2.53 -1.26
CA LEU A 156 -12.30 2.63 -2.64
C LEU A 156 -12.16 1.27 -3.32
N LEU A 157 -13.23 0.78 -3.90
CA LEU A 157 -13.25 -0.49 -4.63
C LEU A 157 -13.71 -0.27 -6.07
N TYR A 158 -12.78 -0.46 -7.00
CA TYR A 158 -13.07 -0.41 -8.43
C TYR A 158 -13.63 -1.75 -8.89
N THR A 159 -14.81 -1.70 -9.46
CA THR A 159 -15.46 -2.87 -10.07
C THR A 159 -15.12 -2.96 -11.57
N SER A 160 -15.42 -4.10 -12.20
CA SER A 160 -15.39 -4.19 -13.68
C SER A 160 -16.45 -3.24 -14.24
N GLY A 161 -16.03 -2.12 -14.82
CA GLY A 161 -16.93 -1.11 -15.37
C GLY A 161 -17.96 -1.70 -16.31
N THR A 162 -19.22 -1.30 -16.14
CA THR A 162 -20.33 -1.70 -17.01
C THR A 162 -20.63 -0.65 -18.09
N THR A 163 -20.20 0.60 -17.91
CA THR A 163 -20.53 1.73 -18.78
C THR A 163 -19.35 2.62 -19.14
N ALA A 164 -18.23 2.54 -18.41
CA ALA A 164 -17.03 3.36 -18.61
C ALA A 164 -15.79 2.67 -18.03
N LYS A 165 -14.64 3.37 -18.01
CA LYS A 165 -13.45 2.89 -17.30
C LYS A 165 -13.79 2.53 -15.85
N PRO A 166 -13.33 1.37 -15.36
CA PRO A 166 -13.50 0.98 -13.96
C PRO A 166 -12.64 1.83 -13.04
#